data_cedeae59f0882784934ab7d96363d35c
#
_entry.id   cedeae59f0882784934ab7d96363d35c
#
_cell.length_a   1.000
_cell.length_b   1.000
_cell.length_c   1.000
_cell.angle_alpha   90.00
_cell.angle_beta   90.00
_cell.angle_gamma   90.00
#
_symmetry.space_group_name_H-M   'P 1'
#
loop_
_entity.id
_entity.type
_entity.pdbx_description
1 polymer ?
#
loop_
_entity_poly.entity_id
_entity_poly.type
_entity_poly.pdbx_seq_one_letter_code
_entity_poly.pdbx_strand_id
1 'polypeptide(L)'
;ERPFAGEPADESAPSDRKKVIILGGGPNRIGQGIEFDYCCCHACFALEDAGYETIMVNCNPETVSTDYDTANRLYFEPLTAEDVLEIVATERKNGTLHGVIVQFGGQTPLKLARALEAAEVPILGTSPDAIDLAEDRDRFKRVLDKLRLKQPKNGIAYSVEQARLVAADLDLPLVVRPSYVLGGRAMQIIREENQLNDYLLGTLPELVPADVKARYPNDKTGQINTVLGKNPLLFDRYLSDATEVDVDCLSDGKDTFVVGIMEHIEEAGIHSGDSACSLPPHSLDAKTIEELERQTRELALGLDVVGLMNVQYAIKDGEIYVLEVNPRASRTVPFVAKVIGTPVAKIAARIMAGEKLADFKLKKKKLDHVGVKESVFPFARFPGVDTVLGPEMRSTGEVMGLDRSFEVAFAKSQLGGGTRVPRQGTVFVSVRGDDKMRIADAVRLLHSLGFKVMATSGTQRYLSDNGVPTEKVNKVLEGRPHIVDAITNGDVQLVFNTTEGPQALADSRSLRRAALLHKVPYYTTLSGAVAAAQGIRAYLGGDLEVR
;
A
#
# COMPACT_ATOMS: atom_id res chain seq x y z
N GLU A 1 -32.28 14.11 11.33
CA GLU A 1 -33.43 14.34 10.42
C GLU A 1 -34.54 15.07 11.15
N ARG A 2 -35.26 15.94 10.47
CA ARG A 2 -36.36 16.67 11.09
C ARG A 2 -37.66 16.01 10.73
N PRO A 3 -38.44 15.60 11.72
CA PRO A 3 -39.83 15.16 11.46
C PRO A 3 -40.65 16.33 10.96
N PHE A 4 -41.49 16.10 9.97
CA PHE A 4 -42.39 17.12 9.44
C PHE A 4 -43.52 17.46 10.42
N ALA A 5 -43.93 16.54 11.26
CA ALA A 5 -44.85 16.73 12.36
C ALA A 5 -44.78 15.54 13.31
N GLY A 6 -44.79 15.78 14.62
CA GLY A 6 -44.79 14.76 15.66
C GLY A 6 -43.40 14.50 16.28
N GLU A 7 -43.33 13.58 17.23
CA GLU A 7 -42.08 13.14 17.82
C GLU A 7 -41.27 12.31 16.82
N PRO A 8 -39.91 12.41 16.85
CA PRO A 8 -39.06 11.61 16.00
C PRO A 8 -39.31 10.12 16.23
N ALA A 9 -39.62 9.38 15.17
CA ALA A 9 -39.72 7.93 15.24
C ALA A 9 -38.33 7.34 15.38
N ASP A 10 -38.10 6.52 16.40
CA ASP A 10 -36.89 5.73 16.54
C ASP A 10 -37.02 4.47 15.65
N GLU A 11 -36.33 4.46 14.52
CA GLU A 11 -36.32 3.35 13.56
C GLU A 11 -35.36 2.22 13.95
N SER A 12 -34.53 2.42 14.98
CA SER A 12 -33.47 1.46 15.34
C SER A 12 -34.04 0.13 15.84
N ALA A 13 -35.09 0.14 16.65
CA ALA A 13 -35.77 -1.03 17.21
C ALA A 13 -34.78 -2.17 17.62
N PRO A 14 -33.88 -1.96 18.60
CA PRO A 14 -32.83 -2.90 18.92
C PRO A 14 -33.42 -4.25 19.39
N SER A 15 -32.84 -5.35 18.88
CA SER A 15 -33.24 -6.72 19.22
C SER A 15 -32.71 -7.16 20.58
N ASP A 16 -33.20 -8.29 21.08
CA ASP A 16 -32.72 -8.95 22.31
C ASP A 16 -31.52 -9.87 22.10
N ARG A 17 -31.00 -9.95 20.86
CA ARG A 17 -29.88 -10.84 20.47
C ARG A 17 -28.53 -10.36 21.05
N LYS A 18 -27.54 -11.25 20.97
CA LYS A 18 -26.12 -10.90 21.20
C LYS A 18 -25.58 -10.24 19.92
N LYS A 19 -24.99 -9.06 20.04
CA LYS A 19 -24.67 -8.17 18.94
C LYS A 19 -23.20 -7.88 18.82
N VAL A 20 -22.72 -7.70 17.60
CA VAL A 20 -21.40 -7.15 17.29
C VAL A 20 -21.55 -5.98 16.32
N ILE A 21 -20.95 -4.84 16.66
CA ILE A 21 -20.87 -3.68 15.78
C ILE A 21 -19.56 -3.75 15.00
N ILE A 22 -19.63 -3.55 13.69
CA ILE A 22 -18.48 -3.45 12.78
C ILE A 22 -18.44 -2.03 12.23
N LEU A 23 -17.31 -1.32 12.46
CA LEU A 23 -17.13 0.02 11.94
C LEU A 23 -16.47 -0.04 10.55
N GLY A 24 -17.12 0.55 9.55
CA GLY A 24 -16.65 0.63 8.18
C GLY A 24 -15.54 1.67 7.96
N GLY A 25 -15.16 1.87 6.69
CA GLY A 25 -14.06 2.78 6.32
C GLY A 25 -14.44 4.26 6.24
N GLY A 26 -15.73 4.57 6.22
CA GLY A 26 -16.21 5.92 5.93
C GLY A 26 -16.02 6.30 4.45
N PRO A 27 -15.95 7.60 4.14
CA PRO A 27 -15.75 8.07 2.78
C PRO A 27 -14.44 7.57 2.18
N ASN A 28 -14.49 7.13 0.92
CA ASN A 28 -13.29 6.72 0.19
C ASN A 28 -12.33 7.89 0.01
N ARG A 29 -11.04 7.62 0.23
CA ARG A 29 -9.95 8.59 0.07
C ARG A 29 -8.80 7.91 -0.68
N ILE A 30 -8.06 8.68 -1.46
CA ILE A 30 -6.76 8.22 -1.97
C ILE A 30 -5.89 7.89 -0.74
N GLY A 31 -5.26 6.71 -0.73
CA GLY A 31 -4.51 6.19 0.41
C GLY A 31 -5.33 5.32 1.38
N GLN A 32 -6.62 5.09 1.09
CA GLN A 32 -7.48 4.17 1.83
C GLN A 32 -8.28 3.35 0.80
N GLY A 33 -7.87 2.10 0.59
CA GLY A 33 -8.44 1.25 -0.45
C GLY A 33 -9.79 0.63 -0.06
N ILE A 34 -10.54 0.20 -1.07
CA ILE A 34 -11.80 -0.52 -0.94
C ILE A 34 -11.62 -1.92 -0.32
N GLU A 35 -10.40 -2.41 -0.25
CA GLU A 35 -10.04 -3.72 0.32
C GLU A 35 -10.44 -3.86 1.80
N PHE A 36 -10.53 -2.74 2.51
CA PHE A 36 -11.03 -2.70 3.88
C PHE A 36 -12.53 -3.02 3.95
N ASP A 37 -13.30 -2.60 2.97
CA ASP A 37 -14.73 -2.92 2.89
C ASP A 37 -14.97 -4.42 2.72
N TYR A 38 -14.14 -5.10 1.92
CA TYR A 38 -14.13 -6.57 1.84
C TYR A 38 -14.00 -7.22 3.22
N CYS A 39 -13.10 -6.73 4.07
CA CYS A 39 -12.92 -7.26 5.42
C CYS A 39 -14.15 -7.03 6.30
N CYS A 40 -14.79 -5.86 6.19
CA CYS A 40 -16.01 -5.53 6.91
C CYS A 40 -17.17 -6.44 6.50
N CYS A 41 -17.41 -6.65 5.20
CA CYS A 41 -18.46 -7.56 4.72
C CYS A 41 -18.22 -8.99 5.20
N HIS A 42 -17.01 -9.49 5.06
CA HIS A 42 -16.67 -10.85 5.51
C HIS A 42 -16.75 -11.01 7.03
N ALA A 43 -16.54 -9.95 7.81
CA ALA A 43 -16.78 -9.96 9.24
C ALA A 43 -18.28 -10.11 9.55
N CYS A 44 -19.15 -9.36 8.87
CA CYS A 44 -20.61 -9.48 9.02
C CYS A 44 -21.03 -10.93 8.78
N PHE A 45 -20.68 -11.51 7.63
CA PHE A 45 -21.06 -12.87 7.28
C PHE A 45 -20.53 -13.92 8.27
N ALA A 46 -19.27 -13.81 8.69
CA ALA A 46 -18.69 -14.79 9.60
C ALA A 46 -19.27 -14.73 11.02
N LEU A 47 -19.61 -13.56 11.50
CA LEU A 47 -20.18 -13.36 12.83
C LEU A 47 -21.67 -13.72 12.86
N GLU A 48 -22.41 -13.47 11.76
CA GLU A 48 -23.76 -13.97 11.60
C GLU A 48 -23.79 -15.51 11.61
N ASP A 49 -22.91 -16.15 10.84
CA ASP A 49 -22.73 -17.62 10.86
C ASP A 49 -22.38 -18.14 12.28
N ALA A 50 -21.70 -17.33 13.10
CA ALA A 50 -21.38 -17.65 14.50
C ALA A 50 -22.51 -17.31 15.50
N GLY A 51 -23.69 -16.86 15.01
CA GLY A 51 -24.89 -16.63 15.82
C GLY A 51 -25.03 -15.21 16.41
N TYR A 52 -24.16 -14.28 16.07
CA TYR A 52 -24.31 -12.87 16.44
C TYR A 52 -25.29 -12.13 15.52
N GLU A 53 -25.97 -11.13 16.04
CA GLU A 53 -26.55 -10.09 15.19
C GLU A 53 -25.45 -9.12 14.81
N THR A 54 -25.24 -8.94 13.51
CA THR A 54 -24.20 -8.04 12.98
C THR A 54 -24.78 -6.67 12.69
N ILE A 55 -24.10 -5.64 13.15
CA ILE A 55 -24.47 -4.24 12.98
C ILE A 55 -23.34 -3.52 12.26
N MET A 56 -23.59 -3.10 11.03
CA MET A 56 -22.67 -2.28 10.25
C MET A 56 -22.92 -0.80 10.52
N VAL A 57 -21.84 -0.06 10.76
CA VAL A 57 -21.88 1.42 10.80
C VAL A 57 -20.93 1.93 9.72
N ASN A 58 -21.47 2.55 8.68
CA ASN A 58 -20.70 3.15 7.60
C ASN A 58 -21.55 4.21 6.87
N CYS A 59 -20.88 5.18 6.22
CA CYS A 59 -21.55 6.30 5.54
C CYS A 59 -21.15 6.44 4.06
N ASN A 60 -20.65 5.38 3.45
CA ASN A 60 -20.24 5.40 2.04
C ASN A 60 -21.21 4.57 1.19
N PRO A 61 -22.08 5.20 0.37
CA PRO A 61 -23.06 4.48 -0.43
C PRO A 61 -22.47 3.64 -1.57
N GLU A 62 -21.19 3.84 -1.88
CA GLU A 62 -20.49 3.11 -2.95
C GLU A 62 -19.77 1.83 -2.44
N THR A 63 -20.07 1.42 -1.20
CA THR A 63 -19.46 0.23 -0.59
C THR A 63 -20.48 -0.88 -0.37
N VAL A 64 -20.04 -2.14 -0.54
CA VAL A 64 -20.88 -3.33 -0.33
C VAL A 64 -21.30 -3.47 1.14
N SER A 65 -20.48 -2.98 2.07
CA SER A 65 -20.84 -3.01 3.50
C SER A 65 -22.10 -2.22 3.84
N THR A 66 -22.50 -1.28 2.98
CA THR A 66 -23.75 -0.51 3.13
C THR A 66 -24.94 -1.07 2.34
N ASP A 67 -24.77 -2.21 1.68
CA ASP A 67 -25.88 -2.93 1.07
C ASP A 67 -26.78 -3.53 2.15
N TYR A 68 -28.09 -3.51 1.92
CA TYR A 68 -29.12 -3.89 2.91
C TYR A 68 -29.05 -5.35 3.36
N ASP A 69 -28.36 -6.20 2.60
CA ASP A 69 -28.23 -7.64 2.84
C ASP A 69 -26.82 -8.06 3.33
N THR A 70 -25.93 -7.10 3.62
CA THR A 70 -24.57 -7.39 4.11
C THR A 70 -24.53 -7.64 5.61
N ALA A 71 -25.30 -6.89 6.39
CA ALA A 71 -25.42 -7.05 7.85
C ALA A 71 -26.88 -7.18 8.26
N ASN A 72 -27.14 -7.74 9.45
CA ASN A 72 -28.51 -7.83 9.96
C ASN A 72 -29.09 -6.43 10.21
N ARG A 73 -28.24 -5.45 10.48
CA ARG A 73 -28.64 -4.06 10.73
C ARG A 73 -27.60 -3.11 10.18
N LEU A 74 -28.04 -2.06 9.51
CA LEU A 74 -27.20 -0.99 8.98
C LEU A 74 -27.56 0.35 9.63
N TYR A 75 -26.56 1.02 10.21
CA TYR A 75 -26.61 2.44 10.53
C TYR A 75 -25.82 3.19 9.47
N PHE A 76 -26.50 3.90 8.60
CA PHE A 76 -25.89 4.73 7.57
C PHE A 76 -25.55 6.10 8.17
N GLU A 77 -24.51 6.12 9.04
CA GLU A 77 -24.17 7.28 9.84
C GLU A 77 -22.65 7.57 9.77
N PRO A 78 -22.26 8.83 10.04
CA PRO A 78 -20.85 9.20 10.09
C PRO A 78 -20.08 8.40 11.14
N LEU A 79 -18.79 8.15 10.85
CA LEU A 79 -17.88 7.50 11.79
C LEU A 79 -17.21 8.55 12.71
N THR A 80 -18.04 9.24 13.50
CA THR A 80 -17.58 10.13 14.57
C THR A 80 -17.77 9.48 15.93
N ALA A 81 -17.04 9.95 16.94
CA ALA A 81 -17.20 9.40 18.29
C ALA A 81 -18.61 9.64 18.83
N GLU A 82 -19.20 10.79 18.52
CA GLU A 82 -20.55 11.16 18.94
C GLU A 82 -21.59 10.21 18.35
N ASP A 83 -21.62 10.06 17.02
CA ASP A 83 -22.61 9.19 16.35
C ASP A 83 -22.46 7.73 16.76
N VAL A 84 -21.22 7.22 16.82
CA VAL A 84 -21.00 5.80 17.18
C VAL A 84 -21.36 5.52 18.63
N LEU A 85 -21.12 6.44 19.57
CA LEU A 85 -21.52 6.28 20.97
C LEU A 85 -23.03 6.30 21.14
N GLU A 86 -23.78 7.12 20.38
CA GLU A 86 -25.23 7.12 20.39
C GLU A 86 -25.81 5.81 19.82
N ILE A 87 -25.21 5.26 18.76
CA ILE A 87 -25.57 3.93 18.23
C ILE A 87 -25.33 2.86 19.30
N VAL A 88 -24.16 2.87 19.95
CA VAL A 88 -23.85 1.94 21.06
C VAL A 88 -24.88 2.06 22.19
N ALA A 89 -25.21 3.29 22.61
CA ALA A 89 -26.19 3.53 23.67
C ALA A 89 -27.58 3.02 23.27
N THR A 90 -27.97 3.20 22.01
CA THR A 90 -29.23 2.73 21.47
C THR A 90 -29.29 1.21 21.42
N GLU A 91 -28.26 0.55 20.92
CA GLU A 91 -28.22 -0.91 20.82
C GLU A 91 -28.09 -1.63 22.18
N ARG A 92 -27.59 -0.93 23.19
CA ARG A 92 -27.57 -1.42 24.60
C ARG A 92 -28.93 -1.37 25.31
N LYS A 93 -29.95 -0.69 24.74
CA LYS A 93 -31.29 -0.63 25.33
C LYS A 93 -31.98 -1.99 25.35
N ASN A 94 -31.61 -2.89 24.44
CA ASN A 94 -32.14 -4.25 24.40
C ASN A 94 -31.05 -5.23 23.95
N GLY A 95 -31.06 -6.47 24.45
CA GLY A 95 -30.07 -7.49 24.14
C GLY A 95 -28.68 -7.24 24.77
N THR A 96 -27.65 -7.85 24.20
CA THR A 96 -26.29 -7.78 24.73
C THR A 96 -25.31 -7.34 23.63
N LEU A 97 -24.67 -6.18 23.80
CA LEU A 97 -23.57 -5.78 22.96
C LEU A 97 -22.30 -6.57 23.37
N HIS A 98 -21.87 -7.49 22.52
CA HIS A 98 -20.64 -8.25 22.74
C HIS A 98 -19.41 -7.37 22.57
N GLY A 99 -19.40 -6.49 21.58
CA GLY A 99 -18.37 -5.48 21.39
C GLY A 99 -18.37 -4.87 19.99
N VAL A 100 -17.32 -4.08 19.74
CA VAL A 100 -17.13 -3.30 18.52
C VAL A 100 -15.82 -3.70 17.85
N ILE A 101 -15.84 -3.97 16.55
CA ILE A 101 -14.66 -4.20 15.72
C ILE A 101 -14.27 -2.88 15.05
N VAL A 102 -13.06 -2.39 15.36
CA VAL A 102 -12.49 -1.15 14.82
C VAL A 102 -11.37 -1.38 13.80
N GLN A 103 -10.88 -2.62 13.64
CA GLN A 103 -9.66 -2.94 12.92
C GLN A 103 -9.86 -3.26 11.43
N PHE A 104 -11.10 -3.28 10.91
CA PHE A 104 -11.38 -3.69 9.54
C PHE A 104 -11.63 -2.53 8.58
N GLY A 105 -12.08 -1.38 9.09
CA GLY A 105 -12.38 -0.20 8.27
C GLY A 105 -11.18 0.73 7.98
N GLY A 106 -9.96 0.27 8.18
CA GLY A 106 -8.75 1.07 8.00
C GLY A 106 -8.56 2.11 9.11
N GLN A 107 -7.93 3.24 8.79
CA GLN A 107 -7.55 4.25 9.79
C GLN A 107 -8.72 5.06 10.37
N THR A 108 -9.85 5.14 9.67
CA THR A 108 -11.00 5.93 10.15
C THR A 108 -11.56 5.40 11.46
N PRO A 109 -11.98 4.12 11.57
CA PRO A 109 -12.51 3.59 12.80
C PRO A 109 -11.45 3.39 13.90
N LEU A 110 -10.17 3.18 13.55
CA LEU A 110 -9.09 3.08 14.55
C LEU A 110 -8.96 4.34 15.41
N LYS A 111 -9.18 5.52 14.83
CA LYS A 111 -9.15 6.78 15.58
C LYS A 111 -10.25 6.89 16.65
N LEU A 112 -11.30 6.08 16.57
CA LEU A 112 -12.38 6.04 17.55
C LEU A 112 -12.06 5.10 18.73
N ALA A 113 -11.06 4.25 18.62
CA ALA A 113 -10.76 3.21 19.62
C ALA A 113 -10.60 3.78 21.04
N ARG A 114 -9.87 4.88 21.20
CA ARG A 114 -9.69 5.52 22.52
C ARG A 114 -10.97 6.14 23.08
N ALA A 115 -11.79 6.75 22.22
CA ALA A 115 -13.07 7.32 22.66
C ALA A 115 -14.05 6.22 23.10
N LEU A 116 -14.09 5.11 22.37
CA LEU A 116 -14.90 3.95 22.72
C LEU A 116 -14.42 3.28 24.02
N GLU A 117 -13.11 3.12 24.18
CA GLU A 117 -12.50 2.58 25.42
C GLU A 117 -12.83 3.46 26.63
N ALA A 118 -12.71 4.78 26.50
CA ALA A 118 -13.04 5.74 27.55
C ALA A 118 -14.53 5.73 27.93
N ALA A 119 -15.42 5.32 27.02
CA ALA A 119 -16.85 5.12 27.25
C ALA A 119 -17.20 3.67 27.66
N GLU A 120 -16.22 2.88 28.06
CA GLU A 120 -16.38 1.48 28.50
C GLU A 120 -17.12 0.61 27.45
N VAL A 121 -16.87 0.87 26.16
CA VAL A 121 -17.37 0.04 25.08
C VAL A 121 -16.37 -1.10 24.83
N PRO A 122 -16.80 -2.37 24.89
CA PRO A 122 -15.89 -3.49 24.62
C PRO A 122 -15.37 -3.42 23.18
N ILE A 123 -14.05 -3.37 23.02
CA ILE A 123 -13.40 -3.44 21.72
C ILE A 123 -12.96 -4.88 21.47
N LEU A 124 -13.39 -5.45 20.36
CA LEU A 124 -13.04 -6.80 19.94
C LEU A 124 -11.77 -6.77 19.09
N GLY A 125 -10.84 -7.67 19.38
CA GLY A 125 -9.56 -7.76 18.69
C GLY A 125 -8.40 -7.17 19.49
N THR A 126 -7.41 -6.63 18.80
CA THR A 126 -6.23 -6.00 19.41
C THR A 126 -6.63 -4.78 20.23
N SER A 127 -6.08 -4.65 21.44
CA SER A 127 -6.40 -3.54 22.34
C SER A 127 -5.97 -2.19 21.77
N PRO A 128 -6.66 -1.08 22.12
CA PRO A 128 -6.25 0.25 21.70
C PRO A 128 -4.82 0.61 22.09
N ASP A 129 -4.34 0.17 23.25
CA ASP A 129 -2.96 0.39 23.68
C ASP A 129 -1.94 -0.35 22.82
N ALA A 130 -2.24 -1.58 22.40
CA ALA A 130 -1.38 -2.34 21.50
C ALA A 130 -1.36 -1.74 20.08
N ILE A 131 -2.47 -1.18 19.62
CA ILE A 131 -2.53 -0.43 18.35
C ILE A 131 -1.65 0.82 18.44
N ASP A 132 -1.81 1.63 19.49
CA ASP A 132 -1.00 2.82 19.73
C ASP A 132 0.49 2.48 19.88
N LEU A 133 0.81 1.36 20.52
CA LEU A 133 2.20 0.89 20.70
C LEU A 133 2.86 0.61 19.35
N ALA A 134 2.13 0.09 18.36
CA ALA A 134 2.65 -0.13 17.02
C ALA A 134 2.80 1.17 16.23
N GLU A 135 1.98 2.20 16.50
CA GLU A 135 2.03 3.51 15.83
C GLU A 135 3.01 4.49 16.49
N ASP A 136 3.25 4.36 17.80
CA ASP A 136 4.21 5.19 18.53
C ASP A 136 5.64 4.72 18.28
N ARG A 137 6.43 5.57 17.63
CA ARG A 137 7.79 5.24 17.18
C ARG A 137 8.73 4.84 18.33
N ASP A 138 8.67 5.53 19.46
CA ASP A 138 9.56 5.26 20.59
C ASP A 138 9.16 3.98 21.34
N ARG A 139 7.85 3.77 21.49
CA ARG A 139 7.32 2.52 22.09
C ARG A 139 7.62 1.33 21.19
N PHE A 140 7.38 1.46 19.89
CA PHE A 140 7.63 0.42 18.90
C PHE A 140 9.11 0.06 18.81
N LYS A 141 10.00 1.05 18.81
CA LYS A 141 11.46 0.81 18.85
C LYS A 141 11.86 -0.07 20.02
N ARG A 142 11.32 0.16 21.22
CA ARG A 142 11.61 -0.68 22.41
C ARG A 142 11.13 -2.13 22.22
N VAL A 143 10.02 -2.34 21.51
CA VAL A 143 9.56 -3.68 21.15
C VAL A 143 10.55 -4.36 20.20
N LEU A 144 10.98 -3.68 19.16
CA LEU A 144 11.96 -4.21 18.23
C LEU A 144 13.30 -4.53 18.90
N ASP A 145 13.80 -3.63 19.77
CA ASP A 145 15.03 -3.85 20.54
C ASP A 145 14.90 -5.09 21.45
N LYS A 146 13.76 -5.26 22.14
CA LYS A 146 13.48 -6.43 22.98
C LYS A 146 13.45 -7.73 22.17
N LEU A 147 12.89 -7.69 20.96
CA LEU A 147 12.81 -8.83 20.04
C LEU A 147 14.09 -9.00 19.22
N ARG A 148 15.06 -8.10 19.33
CA ARG A 148 16.31 -8.07 18.55
C ARG A 148 16.06 -7.99 17.04
N LEU A 149 15.02 -7.28 16.64
CA LEU A 149 14.67 -7.03 15.25
C LEU A 149 15.28 -5.71 14.80
N LYS A 150 15.64 -5.64 13.51
CA LYS A 150 16.23 -4.45 12.91
C LYS A 150 15.16 -3.55 12.32
N GLN A 151 15.38 -2.25 12.43
CA GLN A 151 14.68 -1.22 11.67
C GLN A 151 15.71 -0.28 11.03
N PRO A 152 15.36 0.46 9.97
CA PRO A 152 16.24 1.50 9.45
C PRO A 152 16.59 2.51 10.55
N LYS A 153 17.80 3.08 10.50
CA LYS A 153 18.12 4.20 11.39
C LYS A 153 17.07 5.30 11.18
N ASN A 154 16.59 5.86 12.27
CA ASN A 154 15.49 6.83 12.20
C ASN A 154 15.65 7.95 13.23
N GLY A 155 14.87 9.02 13.01
CA GLY A 155 14.85 10.16 13.91
C GLY A 155 13.53 10.92 13.82
N ILE A 156 13.28 11.77 14.81
CA ILE A 156 12.08 12.59 14.92
C ILE A 156 12.48 14.05 15.07
N ALA A 157 11.78 14.95 14.38
CA ALA A 157 12.03 16.38 14.46
C ALA A 157 10.75 17.17 14.74
N TYR A 158 10.79 18.01 15.74
CA TYR A 158 9.70 18.87 16.19
C TYR A 158 9.87 20.32 15.72
N SER A 159 10.92 20.61 14.97
CA SER A 159 11.16 21.91 14.35
C SER A 159 11.99 21.78 13.07
N VAL A 160 12.04 22.86 12.28
CA VAL A 160 12.87 22.93 11.07
C VAL A 160 14.36 22.77 11.40
N GLU A 161 14.82 23.36 12.51
CA GLU A 161 16.20 23.25 12.98
C GLU A 161 16.55 21.80 13.37
N GLN A 162 15.66 21.16 14.15
CA GLN A 162 15.84 19.75 14.51
C GLN A 162 15.82 18.85 13.28
N ALA A 163 14.97 19.13 12.28
CA ALA A 163 14.92 18.37 11.04
C ALA A 163 16.27 18.34 10.31
N ARG A 164 16.97 19.48 10.27
CA ARG A 164 18.33 19.55 9.67
C ARG A 164 19.34 18.76 10.47
N LEU A 165 19.29 18.83 11.80
CA LEU A 165 20.21 18.09 12.68
C LEU A 165 20.00 16.57 12.55
N VAL A 166 18.74 16.13 12.56
CA VAL A 166 18.39 14.71 12.39
C VAL A 166 18.83 14.21 11.01
N ALA A 167 18.61 15.00 9.96
CA ALA A 167 19.04 14.61 8.62
C ALA A 167 20.57 14.49 8.49
N ALA A 168 21.33 15.36 9.16
CA ALA A 168 22.79 15.30 9.20
C ALA A 168 23.32 14.09 9.98
N ASP A 169 22.61 13.66 11.05
CA ASP A 169 22.99 12.48 11.84
C ASP A 169 22.69 11.15 11.13
N LEU A 170 21.62 11.12 10.35
CA LEU A 170 21.17 9.90 9.67
C LEU A 170 21.85 9.65 8.34
N ASP A 171 22.53 10.64 7.75
CA ASP A 171 23.05 10.67 6.38
C ASP A 171 21.98 10.49 5.29
N LEU A 172 22.28 10.94 4.08
CA LEU A 172 21.42 10.77 2.91
C LEU A 172 21.68 9.42 2.21
N PRO A 173 20.71 8.83 1.51
CA PRO A 173 19.33 9.31 1.31
C PRO A 173 18.40 8.98 2.48
N LEU A 174 17.34 9.78 2.63
CA LEU A 174 16.35 9.68 3.71
C LEU A 174 14.93 9.61 3.16
N VAL A 175 14.05 8.93 3.86
CA VAL A 175 12.60 9.09 3.73
C VAL A 175 12.14 10.07 4.80
N VAL A 176 11.41 11.11 4.40
CA VAL A 176 10.83 12.11 5.30
C VAL A 176 9.32 12.07 5.19
N ARG A 177 8.62 12.02 6.32
CA ARG A 177 7.16 12.00 6.35
C ARG A 177 6.60 12.78 7.53
N PRO A 178 5.48 13.51 7.38
CA PRO A 178 4.73 14.03 8.51
C PRO A 178 4.06 12.90 9.30
N SER A 179 4.02 12.98 10.63
CA SER A 179 3.43 11.93 11.48
C SER A 179 1.90 11.82 11.41
N TYR A 180 1.22 12.81 10.84
CA TYR A 180 -0.25 12.93 10.88
C TYR A 180 -0.96 12.76 9.54
N VAL A 181 -0.27 12.30 8.50
CA VAL A 181 -0.84 12.13 7.15
C VAL A 181 -1.14 10.67 6.84
N LEU A 182 -2.15 10.45 5.99
CA LEU A 182 -2.58 9.12 5.52
C LEU A 182 -2.03 8.85 4.11
N GLY A 183 -1.78 7.58 3.81
CA GLY A 183 -1.41 7.13 2.46
C GLY A 183 -0.11 7.72 1.95
N GLY A 184 0.84 8.01 2.83
CA GLY A 184 2.13 8.57 2.46
C GLY A 184 2.08 10.02 1.92
N ARG A 185 0.97 10.74 2.11
CA ARG A 185 0.84 12.13 1.64
C ARG A 185 1.99 12.97 2.14
N ALA A 186 2.62 13.73 1.21
CA ALA A 186 3.83 14.51 1.45
C ALA A 186 5.04 13.71 1.97
N MET A 187 5.03 12.38 1.89
CA MET A 187 6.22 11.57 2.07
C MET A 187 7.15 11.77 0.87
N GLN A 188 8.43 11.98 1.13
CA GLN A 188 9.41 12.22 0.09
C GLN A 188 10.74 11.55 0.40
N ILE A 189 11.40 11.04 -0.65
CA ILE A 189 12.77 10.56 -0.57
C ILE A 189 13.71 11.74 -0.84
N ILE A 190 14.54 12.06 0.14
CA ILE A 190 15.53 13.13 0.11
C ILE A 190 16.90 12.50 -0.18
N ARG A 191 17.48 12.85 -1.32
CA ARG A 191 18.80 12.32 -1.76
C ARG A 191 19.91 13.33 -1.60
N GLU A 192 19.56 14.62 -1.58
CA GLU A 192 20.50 15.74 -1.53
C GLU A 192 20.00 16.79 -0.53
N GLU A 193 20.92 17.54 0.07
CA GLU A 193 20.60 18.53 1.10
C GLU A 193 19.68 19.68 0.60
N ASN A 194 19.82 20.09 -0.66
CA ASN A 194 18.94 21.07 -1.29
C ASN A 194 17.47 20.60 -1.32
N GLN A 195 17.24 19.31 -1.59
CA GLN A 195 15.89 18.71 -1.59
C GLN A 195 15.25 18.77 -0.18
N LEU A 196 16.05 18.60 0.87
CA LEU A 196 15.55 18.76 2.25
C LEU A 196 15.07 20.19 2.50
N ASN A 197 15.85 21.18 2.06
CA ASN A 197 15.44 22.58 2.19
C ASN A 197 14.18 22.90 1.38
N ASP A 198 14.08 22.40 0.15
CA ASP A 198 12.89 22.55 -0.70
C ASP A 198 11.66 21.88 -0.07
N TYR A 199 11.84 20.73 0.57
CA TYR A 199 10.78 20.06 1.30
C TYR A 199 10.33 20.87 2.52
N LEU A 200 11.26 21.31 3.36
CA LEU A 200 10.95 22.05 4.58
C LEU A 200 10.31 23.42 4.31
N LEU A 201 10.78 24.14 3.28
CA LEU A 201 10.35 25.51 2.99
C LEU A 201 9.36 25.64 1.83
N GLY A 202 9.20 24.61 1.00
CA GLY A 202 8.29 24.54 -0.12
C GLY A 202 7.08 23.65 0.14
N THR A 203 7.29 22.37 0.46
CA THR A 203 6.20 21.38 0.59
C THR A 203 5.46 21.51 1.92
N LEU A 204 6.16 21.59 3.06
CA LEU A 204 5.52 21.66 4.37
C LEU A 204 4.59 22.86 4.57
N PRO A 205 4.90 24.08 4.07
CA PRO A 205 3.99 25.22 4.19
C PRO A 205 2.61 24.99 3.57
N GLU A 206 2.51 24.13 2.55
CA GLU A 206 1.23 23.78 1.92
C GLU A 206 0.32 23.00 2.87
N LEU A 207 0.90 22.24 3.78
CA LEU A 207 0.18 21.42 4.76
C LEU A 207 -0.22 22.18 6.03
N VAL A 208 0.28 23.41 6.22
CA VAL A 208 -0.03 24.23 7.40
C VAL A 208 -1.50 24.67 7.36
N PRO A 209 -2.29 24.44 8.43
CA PRO A 209 -3.68 24.86 8.50
C PRO A 209 -3.87 26.37 8.35
N ALA A 210 -5.02 26.78 7.83
CA ALA A 210 -5.32 28.18 7.52
C ALA A 210 -5.30 29.09 8.77
N ASP A 211 -5.75 28.58 9.92
CA ASP A 211 -5.73 29.29 11.20
C ASP A 211 -4.31 29.55 11.70
N VAL A 212 -3.39 28.60 11.51
CA VAL A 212 -1.97 28.78 11.84
C VAL A 212 -1.32 29.78 10.89
N LYS A 213 -1.64 29.71 9.57
CA LYS A 213 -1.17 30.70 8.58
C LYS A 213 -1.64 32.12 8.94
N ALA A 214 -2.89 32.27 9.36
CA ALA A 214 -3.45 33.55 9.79
C ALA A 214 -2.78 34.12 11.06
N ARG A 215 -2.35 33.22 11.97
CA ARG A 215 -1.67 33.63 13.23
C ARG A 215 -0.24 34.12 13.01
N TYR A 216 0.45 33.59 11.99
CA TYR A 216 1.86 33.92 11.69
C TYR A 216 2.03 34.32 10.21
N PRO A 217 1.40 35.37 9.69
CA PRO A 217 1.27 35.62 8.24
C PRO A 217 2.60 35.81 7.50
N ASN A 218 3.65 36.25 8.18
CA ASN A 218 4.97 36.53 7.57
C ASN A 218 6.11 35.64 8.09
N ASP A 219 5.80 34.65 8.93
CA ASP A 219 6.79 33.75 9.52
C ASP A 219 6.50 32.30 9.15
N LYS A 220 6.99 31.89 7.97
CA LYS A 220 6.83 30.50 7.47
C LYS A 220 7.46 29.47 8.42
N THR A 221 8.62 29.77 9.01
CA THR A 221 9.30 28.86 9.93
C THR A 221 8.50 28.70 11.23
N GLY A 222 7.97 29.78 11.78
CA GLY A 222 7.09 29.72 12.94
C GLY A 222 5.79 28.98 12.68
N GLN A 223 5.19 29.13 11.48
CA GLN A 223 4.03 28.34 11.06
C GLN A 223 4.35 26.84 11.09
N ILE A 224 5.45 26.43 10.44
CA ILE A 224 5.89 25.03 10.37
C ILE A 224 6.19 24.50 11.77
N ASN A 225 6.99 25.21 12.57
CA ASN A 225 7.35 24.79 13.92
C ASN A 225 6.13 24.65 14.84
N THR A 226 5.09 25.47 14.66
CA THR A 226 3.82 25.34 15.39
C THR A 226 3.11 24.02 15.07
N VAL A 227 3.14 23.58 13.81
CA VAL A 227 2.56 22.31 13.39
C VAL A 227 3.43 21.14 13.86
N LEU A 228 4.75 21.24 13.63
CA LEU A 228 5.69 20.17 13.99
C LEU A 228 5.79 19.94 15.50
N GLY A 229 5.57 20.95 16.32
CA GLY A 229 5.54 20.81 17.77
C GLY A 229 4.47 19.85 18.28
N LYS A 230 3.37 19.67 17.53
CA LYS A 230 2.30 18.71 17.83
C LYS A 230 2.37 17.45 16.99
N ASN A 231 2.83 17.58 15.74
CA ASN A 231 2.86 16.54 14.72
C ASN A 231 4.25 16.51 14.08
N PRO A 232 5.21 15.80 14.67
CA PRO A 232 6.60 15.86 14.23
C PRO A 232 6.83 15.28 12.84
N LEU A 233 7.96 15.63 12.23
CA LEU A 233 8.49 14.93 11.07
C LEU A 233 9.22 13.67 11.50
N LEU A 234 8.97 12.61 10.77
CA LEU A 234 9.66 11.33 10.92
C LEU A 234 10.68 11.18 9.79
N PHE A 235 11.87 10.76 10.16
CA PHE A 235 12.97 10.49 9.25
C PHE A 235 13.38 9.04 9.37
N ASP A 236 13.55 8.39 8.23
CA ASP A 236 14.08 7.03 8.16
C ASP A 236 15.22 6.99 7.14
N ARG A 237 16.30 6.27 7.43
CA ARG A 237 17.33 5.98 6.44
C ARG A 237 16.72 5.22 5.28
N TYR A 238 16.85 5.74 4.06
CA TYR A 238 16.33 5.07 2.88
C TYR A 238 17.22 3.90 2.47
N LEU A 239 16.64 2.73 2.31
CA LEU A 239 17.31 1.52 1.89
C LEU A 239 17.19 1.38 0.36
N SER A 240 18.12 2.02 -0.36
CA SER A 240 18.12 1.99 -1.84
C SER A 240 18.24 0.55 -2.37
N ASP A 241 17.48 0.23 -3.42
CA ASP A 241 17.46 -1.09 -4.08
C ASP A 241 17.14 -2.26 -3.13
N ALA A 242 16.45 -2.00 -2.01
CA ALA A 242 15.94 -3.06 -1.15
C ALA A 242 14.71 -3.71 -1.77
N THR A 243 14.51 -5.00 -1.50
CA THR A 243 13.26 -5.71 -1.82
C THR A 243 12.27 -5.50 -0.68
N GLU A 244 11.09 -4.96 -0.98
CA GLU A 244 10.02 -4.87 0.01
C GLU A 244 9.18 -6.14 0.04
N VAL A 245 8.68 -6.46 1.24
CA VAL A 245 7.86 -7.65 1.50
C VAL A 245 6.76 -7.30 2.47
N ASP A 246 5.51 -7.61 2.12
CA ASP A 246 4.37 -7.59 3.02
C ASP A 246 4.11 -8.99 3.58
N VAL A 247 3.86 -9.08 4.88
CA VAL A 247 3.51 -10.34 5.54
C VAL A 247 2.23 -10.18 6.34
N ASP A 248 1.21 -10.96 5.99
CA ASP A 248 -0.05 -11.01 6.75
C ASP A 248 -0.05 -12.18 7.74
N CYS A 249 -0.54 -11.91 8.95
CA CYS A 249 -0.57 -12.87 10.05
C CYS A 249 -1.90 -12.83 10.80
N LEU A 250 -2.41 -14.01 11.16
CA LEU A 250 -3.47 -14.20 12.13
C LEU A 250 -2.88 -14.47 13.52
N SER A 251 -3.48 -13.90 14.56
CA SER A 251 -3.09 -14.17 15.94
C SER A 251 -4.31 -14.14 16.87
N ASP A 252 -4.31 -14.96 17.91
CA ASP A 252 -5.28 -14.91 19.01
C ASP A 252 -4.66 -14.45 20.34
N GLY A 253 -3.46 -13.86 20.27
CA GLY A 253 -2.67 -13.43 21.43
C GLY A 253 -1.81 -14.54 22.04
N LYS A 254 -1.97 -15.79 21.59
CA LYS A 254 -1.19 -16.97 22.06
C LYS A 254 -0.58 -17.74 20.90
N ASP A 255 -1.41 -18.06 19.94
CA ASP A 255 -1.03 -18.75 18.72
C ASP A 255 -1.01 -17.79 17.54
N THR A 256 -0.15 -18.08 16.55
CA THR A 256 0.02 -17.26 15.34
C THR A 256 0.05 -18.11 14.10
N PHE A 257 -0.48 -17.59 13.01
CA PHE A 257 -0.43 -18.23 11.70
C PHE A 257 -0.09 -17.20 10.62
N VAL A 258 1.10 -17.32 10.02
CA VAL A 258 1.49 -16.49 8.86
C VAL A 258 0.70 -16.95 7.65
N VAL A 259 -0.14 -16.07 7.14
CA VAL A 259 -1.10 -16.33 6.07
C VAL A 259 -0.46 -16.27 4.71
N GLY A 260 0.39 -15.26 4.48
CA GLY A 260 1.10 -15.08 3.23
C GLY A 260 2.28 -14.12 3.35
N ILE A 261 3.30 -14.38 2.56
CA ILE A 261 4.47 -13.52 2.36
C ILE A 261 4.45 -13.06 0.92
N MET A 262 4.32 -11.77 0.70
CA MET A 262 4.19 -11.15 -0.61
C MET A 262 5.45 -10.37 -0.93
N GLU A 263 6.17 -10.78 -1.97
CA GLU A 263 7.35 -10.05 -2.46
C GLU A 263 6.92 -8.99 -3.46
N HIS A 264 7.32 -7.74 -3.24
CA HIS A 264 7.06 -6.64 -4.16
C HIS A 264 7.94 -6.77 -5.41
N ILE A 265 7.37 -6.41 -6.55
CA ILE A 265 8.08 -6.41 -7.84
C ILE A 265 8.88 -5.12 -7.98
N GLU A 266 8.31 -3.98 -7.65
CA GLU A 266 9.00 -2.71 -7.65
C GLU A 266 9.94 -2.59 -6.45
N GLU A 267 10.98 -1.78 -6.63
CA GLU A 267 11.99 -1.52 -5.61
C GLU A 267 11.40 -0.71 -4.44
N ALA A 268 12.04 -0.80 -3.27
CA ALA A 268 11.69 -0.03 -2.08
C ALA A 268 11.60 1.48 -2.36
N GLY A 269 10.64 2.12 -1.69
CA GLY A 269 10.35 3.54 -1.83
C GLY A 269 9.12 3.86 -2.67
N ILE A 270 8.47 2.85 -3.23
CA ILE A 270 7.11 2.93 -3.81
C ILE A 270 6.13 2.46 -2.74
N HIS A 271 5.02 3.18 -2.58
CA HIS A 271 4.00 2.79 -1.61
C HIS A 271 3.52 1.35 -1.84
N SER A 272 3.43 0.53 -0.80
CA SER A 272 3.07 -0.90 -0.90
C SER A 272 1.73 -1.14 -1.63
N GLY A 273 0.79 -0.21 -1.48
CA GLY A 273 -0.48 -0.23 -2.20
C GLY A 273 -0.36 -0.02 -3.71
N ASP A 274 0.73 0.60 -4.17
CA ASP A 274 0.98 0.91 -5.58
C ASP A 274 1.92 -0.10 -6.24
N SER A 275 2.65 -0.89 -5.45
CA SER A 275 3.52 -1.94 -5.96
C SER A 275 2.74 -3.17 -6.39
N ALA A 276 3.15 -3.78 -7.49
CA ALA A 276 2.76 -5.15 -7.81
C ALA A 276 3.45 -6.10 -6.82
N CYS A 277 2.82 -7.21 -6.47
CA CYS A 277 3.44 -8.20 -5.60
C CYS A 277 3.08 -9.62 -5.95
N SER A 278 4.00 -10.54 -5.65
CA SER A 278 3.89 -11.98 -5.92
C SER A 278 3.65 -12.78 -4.64
N LEU A 279 2.74 -13.70 -4.67
CA LEU A 279 2.50 -14.71 -3.63
C LEU A 279 2.40 -16.11 -4.27
N PRO A 280 3.29 -17.06 -3.91
CA PRO A 280 4.43 -16.92 -3.01
C PRO A 280 5.51 -15.97 -3.56
N PRO A 281 6.51 -15.62 -2.72
CA PRO A 281 7.68 -14.87 -3.18
C PRO A 281 8.35 -15.55 -4.38
N HIS A 282 8.81 -14.74 -5.33
CA HIS A 282 9.37 -15.25 -6.59
C HIS A 282 10.90 -15.30 -6.62
N SER A 283 11.57 -14.49 -5.78
CA SER A 283 13.04 -14.42 -5.74
C SER A 283 13.66 -14.71 -4.38
N LEU A 284 12.87 -14.72 -3.30
CA LEU A 284 13.37 -14.95 -1.95
C LEU A 284 13.74 -16.42 -1.71
N ASP A 285 14.87 -16.64 -1.06
CA ASP A 285 15.29 -17.97 -0.66
C ASP A 285 14.53 -18.48 0.59
N ALA A 286 14.58 -19.80 0.81
CA ALA A 286 13.86 -20.47 1.90
C ALA A 286 14.27 -19.96 3.28
N LYS A 287 15.55 -19.63 3.48
CA LYS A 287 16.08 -19.12 4.75
C LYS A 287 15.50 -17.75 5.08
N THR A 288 15.43 -16.87 4.10
CA THR A 288 14.82 -15.54 4.23
C THR A 288 13.32 -15.65 4.54
N ILE A 289 12.61 -16.56 3.88
CA ILE A 289 11.19 -16.82 4.13
C ILE A 289 10.96 -17.31 5.56
N GLU A 290 11.76 -18.28 6.03
CA GLU A 290 11.67 -18.78 7.41
C GLU A 290 11.94 -17.69 8.45
N GLU A 291 12.91 -16.83 8.19
CA GLU A 291 13.25 -15.72 9.08
C GLU A 291 12.15 -14.65 9.12
N LEU A 292 11.54 -14.30 7.98
CA LEU A 292 10.36 -13.43 7.92
C LEU A 292 9.18 -13.99 8.73
N GLU A 293 8.91 -15.29 8.61
CA GLU A 293 7.88 -15.95 9.40
C GLU A 293 8.17 -15.90 10.90
N ARG A 294 9.42 -16.18 11.30
CA ARG A 294 9.84 -16.11 12.71
C ARG A 294 9.62 -14.71 13.28
N GLN A 295 10.15 -13.69 12.59
CA GLN A 295 10.03 -12.29 13.02
C GLN A 295 8.57 -11.83 13.11
N THR A 296 7.74 -12.20 12.11
CA THR A 296 6.31 -11.85 12.11
C THR A 296 5.57 -12.47 13.30
N ARG A 297 5.85 -13.73 13.64
CA ARG A 297 5.25 -14.40 14.80
C ARG A 297 5.66 -13.73 16.11
N GLU A 298 6.94 -13.41 16.26
CA GLU A 298 7.44 -12.72 17.45
C GLU A 298 6.83 -11.33 17.61
N LEU A 299 6.66 -10.59 16.50
CA LEU A 299 5.99 -9.29 16.51
C LEU A 299 4.51 -9.41 16.91
N ALA A 300 3.78 -10.38 16.36
CA ALA A 300 2.37 -10.59 16.69
C ALA A 300 2.16 -10.87 18.19
N LEU A 301 3.02 -11.72 18.77
CA LEU A 301 2.98 -12.02 20.21
C LEU A 301 3.50 -10.86 21.06
N GLY A 302 4.56 -10.18 20.61
CA GLY A 302 5.15 -9.04 21.33
C GLY A 302 4.26 -7.80 21.39
N LEU A 303 3.28 -7.71 20.47
CA LEU A 303 2.28 -6.65 20.38
C LEU A 303 0.90 -7.10 20.89
N ASP A 304 0.77 -8.29 21.45
CA ASP A 304 -0.50 -8.86 21.91
C ASP A 304 -1.63 -8.76 20.85
N VAL A 305 -1.29 -9.07 19.59
CA VAL A 305 -2.23 -8.97 18.47
C VAL A 305 -3.34 -10.01 18.59
N VAL A 306 -4.59 -9.55 18.41
CA VAL A 306 -5.77 -10.41 18.29
C VAL A 306 -6.51 -10.07 17.00
N GLY A 307 -6.60 -11.03 16.08
CA GLY A 307 -7.17 -10.88 14.75
C GLY A 307 -6.08 -10.85 13.68
N LEU A 308 -5.98 -9.75 12.92
CA LEU A 308 -5.05 -9.56 11.80
C LEU A 308 -3.91 -8.62 12.16
N MET A 309 -2.75 -8.92 11.60
CA MET A 309 -1.58 -8.05 11.57
C MET A 309 -0.92 -8.12 10.19
N ASN A 310 -0.53 -6.97 9.68
CA ASN A 310 0.35 -6.85 8.52
C ASN A 310 1.69 -6.27 8.96
N VAL A 311 2.77 -6.83 8.45
CA VAL A 311 4.13 -6.32 8.67
C VAL A 311 4.76 -6.02 7.33
N GLN A 312 5.31 -4.82 7.19
CA GLN A 312 6.09 -4.41 6.02
C GLN A 312 7.57 -4.52 6.36
N TYR A 313 8.29 -5.25 5.53
CA TYR A 313 9.74 -5.44 5.63
C TYR A 313 10.47 -4.90 4.42
N ALA A 314 11.74 -4.55 4.62
CA ALA A 314 12.70 -4.35 3.54
C ALA A 314 13.89 -5.30 3.72
N ILE A 315 14.32 -5.91 2.63
CA ILE A 315 15.48 -6.81 2.62
C ILE A 315 16.61 -6.12 1.85
N LYS A 316 17.72 -5.87 2.52
CA LYS A 316 18.91 -5.24 1.94
C LYS A 316 20.18 -6.00 2.34
N ASP A 317 20.96 -6.42 1.36
CA ASP A 317 22.23 -7.12 1.56
C ASP A 317 22.09 -8.37 2.48
N GLY A 318 20.98 -9.09 2.36
CA GLY A 318 20.67 -10.28 3.17
C GLY A 318 20.14 -9.98 4.58
N GLU A 319 19.98 -8.71 4.94
CA GLU A 319 19.45 -8.27 6.23
C GLU A 319 17.99 -7.85 6.11
N ILE A 320 17.18 -8.25 7.08
CA ILE A 320 15.75 -7.92 7.14
C ILE A 320 15.53 -6.75 8.08
N TYR A 321 14.80 -5.75 7.61
CA TYR A 321 14.42 -4.55 8.37
C TYR A 321 12.91 -4.44 8.46
N VAL A 322 12.38 -4.24 9.66
CA VAL A 322 10.96 -3.92 9.88
C VAL A 322 10.75 -2.44 9.52
N LEU A 323 9.85 -2.17 8.58
CA LEU A 323 9.49 -0.81 8.19
C LEU A 323 8.28 -0.31 8.98
N GLU A 324 7.22 -1.14 9.03
CA GLU A 324 5.94 -0.78 9.66
C GLU A 324 5.20 -2.05 10.11
N VAL A 325 4.45 -1.93 11.20
CA VAL A 325 3.53 -2.97 11.67
C VAL A 325 2.14 -2.37 11.83
N ASN A 326 1.18 -3.04 11.24
CA ASN A 326 -0.23 -2.66 11.28
C ASN A 326 -1.04 -3.77 11.97
N PRO A 327 -1.38 -3.66 13.27
CA PRO A 327 -2.17 -4.66 13.98
C PRO A 327 -3.67 -4.53 13.62
N ARG A 328 -3.97 -4.65 12.36
CA ARG A 328 -5.30 -4.50 11.74
C ARG A 328 -5.35 -5.21 10.39
N ALA A 329 -6.52 -5.23 9.75
CA ALA A 329 -6.64 -5.63 8.34
C ALA A 329 -5.73 -4.75 7.46
N SER A 330 -5.16 -5.39 6.46
CA SER A 330 -4.35 -4.76 5.42
C SER A 330 -5.07 -4.75 4.09
N ARG A 331 -4.56 -4.00 3.13
CA ARG A 331 -5.03 -4.01 1.76
C ARG A 331 -4.75 -5.33 1.03
N THR A 332 -3.76 -6.08 1.50
CA THR A 332 -3.35 -7.36 0.92
C THR A 332 -4.26 -8.54 1.29
N VAL A 333 -5.10 -8.41 2.32
CA VAL A 333 -5.96 -9.50 2.83
C VAL A 333 -6.85 -10.12 1.74
N PRO A 334 -7.56 -9.36 0.89
CA PRO A 334 -8.39 -9.96 -0.17
C PRO A 334 -7.56 -10.75 -1.18
N PHE A 335 -6.42 -10.22 -1.58
CA PHE A 335 -5.48 -10.89 -2.50
C PHE A 335 -4.96 -12.19 -1.90
N VAL A 336 -4.40 -12.13 -0.69
CA VAL A 336 -3.87 -13.31 0.01
C VAL A 336 -4.95 -14.37 0.18
N ALA A 337 -6.12 -13.99 0.69
CA ALA A 337 -7.23 -14.92 0.92
C ALA A 337 -7.64 -15.68 -0.34
N LYS A 338 -7.70 -14.99 -1.49
CA LYS A 338 -8.02 -15.59 -2.79
C LYS A 338 -6.93 -16.51 -3.29
N VAL A 339 -5.66 -16.09 -3.22
CA VAL A 339 -4.53 -16.91 -3.70
C VAL A 339 -4.39 -18.20 -2.90
N ILE A 340 -4.48 -18.15 -1.56
CA ILE A 340 -4.32 -19.35 -0.73
C ILE A 340 -5.62 -20.16 -0.55
N GLY A 341 -6.77 -19.63 -1.00
CA GLY A 341 -8.08 -20.25 -0.82
C GLY A 341 -8.47 -20.41 0.65
N THR A 342 -8.17 -19.40 1.50
CA THR A 342 -8.50 -19.40 2.93
C THR A 342 -9.21 -18.10 3.28
N PRO A 343 -10.37 -18.14 3.95
CA PRO A 343 -11.19 -16.96 4.24
C PRO A 343 -10.62 -16.16 5.43
N VAL A 344 -9.47 -15.51 5.23
CA VAL A 344 -8.65 -14.87 6.28
C VAL A 344 -9.43 -13.86 7.10
N ALA A 345 -10.19 -12.96 6.46
CA ALA A 345 -10.98 -11.94 7.16
C ALA A 345 -12.09 -12.57 8.03
N LYS A 346 -12.75 -13.65 7.54
CA LYS A 346 -13.75 -14.38 8.31
C LYS A 346 -13.17 -15.01 9.57
N ILE A 347 -12.00 -15.64 9.44
CA ILE A 347 -11.29 -16.27 10.56
C ILE A 347 -10.89 -15.20 11.58
N ALA A 348 -10.33 -14.09 11.12
CA ALA A 348 -9.93 -12.99 11.99
C ALA A 348 -11.10 -12.40 12.78
N ALA A 349 -12.27 -12.19 12.14
CA ALA A 349 -13.46 -11.70 12.81
C ALA A 349 -13.93 -12.64 13.93
N ARG A 350 -13.89 -13.95 13.71
CA ARG A 350 -14.25 -14.95 14.72
C ARG A 350 -13.23 -15.00 15.86
N ILE A 351 -11.94 -14.86 15.56
CA ILE A 351 -10.89 -14.75 16.59
C ILE A 351 -11.13 -13.50 17.45
N MET A 352 -11.41 -12.35 16.83
CA MET A 352 -11.76 -11.12 17.56
C MET A 352 -12.98 -11.29 18.45
N ALA A 353 -13.96 -12.10 18.04
CA ALA A 353 -15.13 -12.42 18.85
C ALA A 353 -14.87 -13.44 19.98
N GLY A 354 -13.64 -13.99 20.10
CA GLY A 354 -13.18 -14.82 21.21
C GLY A 354 -12.92 -16.29 20.85
N GLU A 355 -13.01 -16.69 19.58
CA GLU A 355 -12.63 -18.04 19.16
C GLU A 355 -11.09 -18.19 19.14
N LYS A 356 -10.61 -19.40 19.33
CA LYS A 356 -9.16 -19.67 19.32
C LYS A 356 -8.68 -20.00 17.92
N LEU A 357 -7.49 -19.55 17.59
CA LEU A 357 -6.86 -19.84 16.30
C LEU A 357 -6.74 -21.35 16.03
N ALA A 358 -6.47 -22.13 17.08
CA ALA A 358 -6.37 -23.58 16.99
C ALA A 358 -7.65 -24.28 16.51
N ASP A 359 -8.84 -23.71 16.77
CA ASP A 359 -10.13 -24.28 16.39
C ASP A 359 -10.32 -24.34 14.87
N PHE A 360 -9.67 -23.45 14.13
CA PHE A 360 -9.71 -23.40 12.65
C PHE A 360 -8.81 -24.44 11.98
N LYS A 361 -7.93 -25.13 12.71
CA LYS A 361 -7.04 -26.20 12.20
C LYS A 361 -6.30 -25.80 10.93
N LEU A 362 -5.83 -24.55 10.87
CA LEU A 362 -5.13 -24.02 9.70
C LEU A 362 -3.86 -24.81 9.42
N LYS A 363 -3.61 -25.07 8.15
CA LYS A 363 -2.39 -25.75 7.71
C LYS A 363 -1.75 -24.92 6.59
N LYS A 364 -0.44 -24.76 6.67
CA LYS A 364 0.33 -24.18 5.57
C LYS A 364 0.23 -25.09 4.36
N LYS A 365 -0.34 -24.57 3.27
CA LYS A 365 -0.45 -25.29 1.99
C LYS A 365 0.75 -24.95 1.12
N LYS A 366 1.32 -25.93 0.45
CA LYS A 366 2.21 -25.67 -0.67
C LYS A 366 1.34 -25.28 -1.86
N LEU A 367 1.52 -24.07 -2.33
CA LEU A 367 0.82 -23.58 -3.53
C LEU A 367 1.44 -24.21 -4.78
N ASP A 368 0.61 -24.63 -5.70
CA ASP A 368 0.99 -25.12 -7.04
C ASP A 368 0.83 -24.03 -8.11
N HIS A 369 0.56 -22.81 -7.66
CA HIS A 369 0.33 -21.63 -8.47
C HIS A 369 0.94 -20.39 -7.80
N VAL A 370 1.05 -19.33 -8.59
CA VAL A 370 1.51 -18.00 -8.20
C VAL A 370 0.39 -17.01 -8.46
N GLY A 371 0.08 -16.18 -7.48
CA GLY A 371 -0.74 -15.00 -7.64
C GLY A 371 0.13 -13.76 -7.79
N VAL A 372 -0.19 -12.89 -8.72
CA VAL A 372 0.40 -11.56 -8.85
C VAL A 372 -0.70 -10.52 -8.72
N LYS A 373 -0.56 -9.65 -7.72
CA LYS A 373 -1.38 -8.46 -7.55
C LYS A 373 -0.83 -7.35 -8.44
N GLU A 374 -1.68 -6.64 -9.14
CA GLU A 374 -1.35 -5.43 -9.89
C GLU A 374 -2.25 -4.28 -9.46
N SER A 375 -1.69 -3.09 -9.31
CA SER A 375 -2.43 -1.91 -8.88
C SER A 375 -3.08 -1.20 -10.06
N VAL A 376 -4.29 -0.67 -9.84
CA VAL A 376 -5.03 0.09 -10.86
C VAL A 376 -4.91 1.58 -10.56
N PHE A 377 -4.48 2.36 -11.57
CA PHE A 377 -4.23 3.77 -11.44
C PHE A 377 -5.22 4.62 -12.26
N PRO A 378 -5.82 5.65 -11.68
CA PRO A 378 -6.76 6.52 -12.37
C PRO A 378 -6.08 7.67 -13.15
N PHE A 379 -4.80 7.54 -13.52
CA PHE A 379 -4.00 8.62 -14.11
C PHE A 379 -4.64 9.26 -15.34
N ALA A 380 -5.35 8.48 -16.17
CA ALA A 380 -6.03 8.99 -17.34
C ALA A 380 -7.18 9.97 -17.01
N ARG A 381 -7.72 9.91 -15.79
CA ARG A 381 -8.82 10.77 -15.30
C ARG A 381 -8.33 12.08 -14.68
N PHE A 382 -7.04 12.17 -14.36
CA PHE A 382 -6.44 13.33 -13.69
C PHE A 382 -5.37 13.99 -14.58
N PRO A 383 -5.77 14.89 -15.52
CA PRO A 383 -4.83 15.57 -16.40
C PRO A 383 -3.79 16.34 -15.59
N GLY A 384 -2.52 16.17 -15.93
CA GLY A 384 -1.40 16.89 -15.31
C GLY A 384 -0.72 16.15 -14.13
N VAL A 385 -1.29 15.06 -13.64
CA VAL A 385 -0.59 14.19 -12.68
C VAL A 385 0.49 13.40 -13.39
N ASP A 386 1.68 13.32 -12.79
CA ASP A 386 2.76 12.46 -13.28
C ASP A 386 2.50 11.01 -12.89
N THR A 387 2.88 10.09 -13.75
CA THR A 387 2.66 8.65 -13.58
C THR A 387 3.80 7.95 -12.83
N VAL A 388 4.81 8.70 -12.38
CA VAL A 388 5.89 8.14 -11.55
C VAL A 388 5.35 7.75 -10.19
N LEU A 389 5.63 6.53 -9.80
CA LEU A 389 5.30 6.00 -8.49
C LEU A 389 6.34 6.47 -7.45
N GLY A 390 5.91 6.54 -6.23
CA GLY A 390 6.71 6.99 -5.10
C GLY A 390 6.08 6.59 -3.77
N PRO A 391 6.51 7.17 -2.66
CA PRO A 391 6.03 6.77 -1.33
C PRO A 391 4.59 7.23 -1.03
N GLU A 392 4.00 8.09 -1.85
CA GLU A 392 2.60 8.49 -1.75
C GLU A 392 1.72 7.59 -2.61
N MET A 393 0.69 7.01 -2.01
CA MET A 393 -0.25 6.11 -2.68
C MET A 393 -1.09 6.83 -3.73
N ARG A 394 -1.22 6.23 -4.92
CA ARG A 394 -1.97 6.77 -6.08
C ARG A 394 -2.99 5.80 -6.67
N SER A 395 -2.90 4.51 -6.34
CA SER A 395 -3.83 3.50 -6.81
C SER A 395 -5.22 3.67 -6.21
N THR A 396 -6.24 3.19 -6.93
CA THR A 396 -7.65 3.22 -6.51
C THR A 396 -8.25 1.83 -6.36
N GLY A 397 -7.53 0.80 -6.71
CA GLY A 397 -7.92 -0.59 -6.60
C GLY A 397 -6.82 -1.51 -7.10
N GLU A 398 -7.12 -2.80 -7.14
CA GLU A 398 -6.18 -3.82 -7.55
C GLU A 398 -6.85 -4.92 -8.37
N VAL A 399 -6.05 -5.62 -9.17
CA VAL A 399 -6.43 -6.82 -9.91
C VAL A 399 -5.44 -7.94 -9.61
N MET A 400 -5.79 -9.16 -10.00
CA MET A 400 -4.96 -10.33 -9.74
C MET A 400 -4.79 -11.16 -11.02
N GLY A 401 -3.54 -11.55 -11.30
CA GLY A 401 -3.21 -12.63 -12.22
C GLY A 401 -2.89 -13.90 -11.44
N LEU A 402 -3.38 -15.05 -11.89
CA LEU A 402 -3.13 -16.34 -11.25
C LEU A 402 -2.70 -17.36 -12.31
N ASP A 403 -1.54 -17.99 -12.09
CA ASP A 403 -1.03 -19.06 -12.95
C ASP A 403 0.00 -19.93 -12.22
N ARG A 404 0.51 -20.98 -12.90
CA ARG A 404 1.55 -21.87 -12.36
C ARG A 404 2.94 -21.24 -12.34
N SER A 405 3.21 -20.25 -13.19
CA SER A 405 4.47 -19.50 -13.21
C SER A 405 4.26 -18.02 -12.93
N PHE A 406 5.28 -17.40 -12.34
CA PHE A 406 5.30 -15.97 -12.05
C PHE A 406 5.10 -15.13 -13.32
N GLU A 407 5.79 -15.47 -14.41
CA GLU A 407 5.77 -14.67 -15.64
C GLU A 407 4.39 -14.65 -16.29
N VAL A 408 3.68 -15.78 -16.29
CA VAL A 408 2.31 -15.86 -16.82
C VAL A 408 1.33 -15.17 -15.88
N ALA A 409 1.47 -15.34 -14.56
CA ALA A 409 0.63 -14.65 -13.58
C ALA A 409 0.81 -13.13 -13.68
N PHE A 410 2.06 -12.66 -13.85
CA PHE A 410 2.36 -11.24 -14.08
C PHE A 410 1.72 -10.73 -15.38
N ALA A 411 1.87 -11.43 -16.50
CA ALA A 411 1.23 -11.03 -17.75
C ALA A 411 -0.31 -10.93 -17.61
N LYS A 412 -0.93 -11.87 -16.90
CA LYS A 412 -2.37 -11.84 -16.62
C LYS A 412 -2.76 -10.65 -15.74
N SER A 413 -1.97 -10.32 -14.72
CA SER A 413 -2.25 -9.17 -13.86
C SER A 413 -2.17 -7.86 -14.63
N GLN A 414 -1.18 -7.70 -15.53
CA GLN A 414 -1.06 -6.54 -16.42
C GLN A 414 -2.29 -6.38 -17.32
N LEU A 415 -2.73 -7.48 -17.96
CA LEU A 415 -3.94 -7.46 -18.80
C LEU A 415 -5.20 -7.15 -17.97
N GLY A 416 -5.31 -7.70 -16.76
CA GLY A 416 -6.38 -7.41 -15.82
C GLY A 416 -6.42 -5.94 -15.41
N GLY A 417 -5.25 -5.30 -15.23
CA GLY A 417 -5.07 -3.88 -14.96
C GLY A 417 -5.32 -2.98 -16.18
N GLY A 418 -5.66 -3.55 -17.35
CA GLY A 418 -5.94 -2.82 -18.59
C GLY A 418 -4.68 -2.45 -19.39
N THR A 419 -3.51 -2.96 -19.00
CA THR A 419 -2.27 -2.77 -19.75
C THR A 419 -2.27 -3.62 -21.01
N ARG A 420 -2.04 -2.99 -22.16
CA ARG A 420 -1.94 -3.68 -23.46
C ARG A 420 -0.55 -4.28 -23.64
N VAL A 421 -0.31 -5.45 -23.08
CA VAL A 421 0.99 -6.14 -23.25
C VAL A 421 1.27 -6.40 -24.73
N PRO A 422 2.34 -5.82 -25.33
CA PRO A 422 2.59 -5.94 -26.77
C PRO A 422 3.14 -7.32 -27.09
N ARG A 423 2.74 -7.84 -28.28
CA ARG A 423 3.26 -9.11 -28.83
C ARG A 423 4.39 -8.89 -29.83
N GLN A 424 4.54 -7.68 -30.33
CA GLN A 424 5.55 -7.27 -31.32
C GLN A 424 5.69 -5.74 -31.33
N GLY A 425 6.70 -5.24 -31.98
CA GLY A 425 6.90 -3.79 -32.18
C GLY A 425 8.24 -3.31 -31.70
N THR A 426 8.30 -2.09 -31.21
CA THR A 426 9.53 -1.44 -30.74
C THR A 426 9.46 -1.20 -29.23
N VAL A 427 10.51 -1.58 -28.51
CA VAL A 427 10.73 -1.17 -27.13
C VAL A 427 11.65 0.05 -27.10
N PHE A 428 11.20 1.10 -26.44
CA PHE A 428 12.06 2.25 -26.11
C PHE A 428 12.67 2.07 -24.74
N VAL A 429 14.00 2.28 -24.64
CA VAL A 429 14.77 2.12 -23.41
C VAL A 429 15.55 3.39 -23.10
N SER A 430 15.30 3.97 -21.93
CA SER A 430 16.05 5.11 -21.40
C SER A 430 16.19 4.95 -19.90
N VAL A 431 17.33 4.47 -19.45
CA VAL A 431 17.56 4.10 -18.06
C VAL A 431 18.76 4.85 -17.47
N ARG A 432 18.74 5.03 -16.14
CA ARG A 432 19.85 5.63 -15.39
C ARG A 432 21.14 4.79 -15.54
N GLY A 433 22.30 5.38 -15.15
CA GLY A 433 23.62 4.78 -15.35
C GLY A 433 23.75 3.35 -14.86
N ASP A 434 23.37 3.11 -13.61
CA ASP A 434 23.56 1.83 -12.91
C ASP A 434 22.60 0.74 -13.40
N ASP A 435 21.43 1.13 -13.94
CA ASP A 435 20.44 0.17 -14.46
C ASP A 435 20.82 -0.40 -15.83
N LYS A 436 21.77 0.22 -16.57
CA LYS A 436 22.11 -0.20 -17.93
C LYS A 436 22.61 -1.65 -18.01
N MET A 437 23.43 -2.05 -17.05
CA MET A 437 23.94 -3.43 -16.98
C MET A 437 22.81 -4.43 -16.69
N ARG A 438 21.96 -4.09 -15.74
CA ARG A 438 20.88 -4.97 -15.28
C ARG A 438 19.73 -5.10 -16.27
N ILE A 439 19.41 -4.03 -17.04
CA ILE A 439 18.36 -4.05 -18.06
C ILE A 439 18.75 -4.76 -19.35
N ALA A 440 20.07 -4.88 -19.64
CA ALA A 440 20.57 -5.38 -20.91
C ALA A 440 20.05 -6.79 -21.25
N ASP A 441 19.94 -7.67 -20.26
CA ASP A 441 19.45 -9.04 -20.47
C ASP A 441 17.95 -9.05 -20.81
N ALA A 442 17.15 -8.21 -20.17
CA ALA A 442 15.73 -8.07 -20.48
C ALA A 442 15.51 -7.49 -21.90
N VAL A 443 16.33 -6.52 -22.30
CA VAL A 443 16.27 -5.96 -23.64
C VAL A 443 16.75 -6.95 -24.70
N ARG A 444 17.81 -7.73 -24.40
CA ARG A 444 18.29 -8.82 -25.27
C ARG A 444 17.21 -9.90 -25.45
N LEU A 445 16.49 -10.23 -24.37
CA LEU A 445 15.36 -11.13 -24.43
C LEU A 445 14.28 -10.61 -25.39
N LEU A 446 13.84 -9.35 -25.26
CA LEU A 446 12.84 -8.76 -26.16
C LEU A 446 13.33 -8.72 -27.60
N HIS A 447 14.61 -8.38 -27.84
CA HIS A 447 15.18 -8.41 -29.18
C HIS A 447 15.15 -9.82 -29.78
N SER A 448 15.46 -10.85 -29.01
CA SER A 448 15.38 -12.25 -29.46
C SER A 448 13.95 -12.72 -29.77
N LEU A 449 12.94 -12.04 -29.20
CA LEU A 449 11.51 -12.26 -29.48
C LEU A 449 11.01 -11.43 -30.69
N GLY A 450 11.90 -10.71 -31.39
CA GLY A 450 11.59 -9.97 -32.60
C GLY A 450 11.23 -8.48 -32.38
N PHE A 451 11.38 -7.96 -31.14
CA PHE A 451 11.22 -6.52 -30.91
C PHE A 451 12.40 -5.73 -31.47
N LYS A 452 12.10 -4.60 -32.10
CA LYS A 452 13.10 -3.58 -32.37
C LYS A 452 13.44 -2.84 -31.09
N VAL A 453 14.66 -2.38 -30.96
CA VAL A 453 15.13 -1.65 -29.77
C VAL A 453 15.50 -0.23 -30.16
N MET A 454 14.92 0.75 -29.49
CA MET A 454 15.19 2.17 -29.64
C MET A 454 15.63 2.73 -28.28
N ALA A 455 16.67 3.56 -28.23
CA ALA A 455 17.15 4.10 -26.97
C ALA A 455 17.78 5.49 -27.09
N THR A 456 17.85 6.21 -25.96
CA THR A 456 18.59 7.48 -25.88
C THR A 456 20.10 7.23 -25.93
N SER A 457 20.87 8.24 -26.38
CA SER A 457 22.30 8.12 -26.75
C SER A 457 23.16 7.29 -25.79
N GLY A 458 23.08 7.53 -24.47
CA GLY A 458 23.89 6.83 -23.48
C GLY A 458 23.48 5.36 -23.27
N THR A 459 22.18 5.06 -23.32
CA THR A 459 21.62 3.71 -23.23
C THR A 459 21.86 2.96 -24.54
N GLN A 460 21.66 3.63 -25.68
CA GLN A 460 21.89 3.07 -27.01
C GLN A 460 23.33 2.58 -27.17
N ARG A 461 24.31 3.43 -26.83
CA ARG A 461 25.72 3.05 -26.90
C ARG A 461 25.99 1.80 -26.05
N TYR A 462 25.54 1.80 -24.81
CA TYR A 462 25.75 0.66 -23.91
C TYR A 462 25.15 -0.64 -24.46
N LEU A 463 23.90 -0.61 -24.94
CA LEU A 463 23.23 -1.79 -25.48
C LEU A 463 23.92 -2.29 -26.75
N SER A 464 24.30 -1.40 -27.67
CA SER A 464 25.03 -1.76 -28.90
C SER A 464 26.39 -2.35 -28.60
N ASP A 465 27.17 -1.76 -27.69
CA ASP A 465 28.48 -2.29 -27.27
C ASP A 465 28.37 -3.68 -26.62
N ASN A 466 27.19 -4.01 -26.06
CA ASN A 466 26.88 -5.31 -25.48
C ASN A 466 26.07 -6.24 -26.42
N GLY A 467 26.14 -5.98 -27.72
CA GLY A 467 25.62 -6.89 -28.76
C GLY A 467 24.10 -6.85 -28.96
N VAL A 468 23.41 -5.81 -28.50
CA VAL A 468 21.98 -5.60 -28.76
C VAL A 468 21.83 -4.51 -29.83
N PRO A 469 21.41 -4.83 -31.07
CA PRO A 469 21.16 -3.84 -32.12
C PRO A 469 20.14 -2.82 -31.65
N THR A 470 20.53 -1.56 -31.54
CA THR A 470 19.72 -0.50 -30.94
C THR A 470 19.77 0.78 -31.78
N GLU A 471 18.60 1.27 -32.19
CA GLU A 471 18.44 2.53 -32.88
C GLU A 471 18.50 3.69 -31.88
N LYS A 472 19.19 4.78 -32.28
CA LYS A 472 19.26 6.00 -31.47
C LYS A 472 18.05 6.88 -31.72
N VAL A 473 17.46 7.41 -30.62
CA VAL A 473 16.43 8.45 -30.64
C VAL A 473 16.82 9.61 -29.74
N ASN A 474 16.44 10.82 -30.11
CA ASN A 474 16.69 12.02 -29.33
C ASN A 474 15.78 12.05 -28.09
N LYS A 475 16.32 12.60 -26.97
CA LYS A 475 15.48 13.08 -25.88
C LYS A 475 14.69 14.31 -26.33
N VAL A 476 13.64 14.65 -25.58
CA VAL A 476 12.75 15.79 -25.93
C VAL A 476 13.51 17.12 -26.10
N LEU A 477 14.52 17.37 -25.27
CA LEU A 477 15.31 18.59 -25.30
C LEU A 477 16.49 18.56 -26.31
N GLU A 478 16.74 17.42 -26.95
CA GLU A 478 17.83 17.26 -27.93
C GLU A 478 17.41 17.59 -29.35
N GLY A 479 16.13 17.94 -29.59
CA GLY A 479 15.57 18.29 -30.87
C GLY A 479 14.73 17.20 -31.52
N ARG A 480 14.02 17.56 -32.60
CA ARG A 480 13.14 16.65 -33.36
C ARG A 480 13.85 15.98 -34.54
N PRO A 481 13.42 14.75 -34.93
CA PRO A 481 12.42 13.92 -34.24
C PRO A 481 12.95 13.39 -32.89
N HIS A 482 12.07 13.28 -31.91
CA HIS A 482 12.39 12.79 -30.59
C HIS A 482 11.40 11.71 -30.12
N ILE A 483 11.64 11.11 -28.95
CA ILE A 483 10.85 9.98 -28.46
C ILE A 483 9.33 10.23 -28.36
N VAL A 484 8.91 11.45 -28.01
CA VAL A 484 7.46 11.77 -27.96
C VAL A 484 6.85 11.74 -29.36
N ASP A 485 7.59 12.16 -30.38
CA ASP A 485 7.13 12.06 -31.77
C ASP A 485 6.96 10.58 -32.19
N ALA A 486 7.93 9.72 -31.83
CA ALA A 486 7.86 8.29 -32.12
C ALA A 486 6.68 7.60 -31.41
N ILE A 487 6.40 7.93 -30.14
CA ILE A 487 5.23 7.43 -29.41
C ILE A 487 3.92 7.89 -30.08
N THR A 488 3.84 9.18 -30.44
CA THR A 488 2.66 9.78 -31.07
C THR A 488 2.36 9.18 -32.45
N ASN A 489 3.41 8.85 -33.20
CA ASN A 489 3.29 8.22 -34.52
C ASN A 489 2.96 6.71 -34.44
N GLY A 490 2.99 6.12 -33.23
CA GLY A 490 2.76 4.68 -33.06
C GLY A 490 3.98 3.80 -33.38
N ASP A 491 5.17 4.38 -33.42
CA ASP A 491 6.42 3.65 -33.71
C ASP A 491 6.93 2.86 -32.50
N VAL A 492 6.43 3.17 -31.26
CA VAL A 492 6.83 2.57 -29.99
C VAL A 492 5.65 1.88 -29.32
N GLN A 493 5.80 0.60 -28.92
CA GLN A 493 4.79 -0.22 -28.28
C GLN A 493 5.08 -0.54 -26.82
N LEU A 494 6.30 -0.26 -26.34
CA LEU A 494 6.72 -0.52 -24.96
C LEU A 494 7.76 0.50 -24.52
N VAL A 495 7.69 0.97 -23.28
CA VAL A 495 8.61 1.97 -22.73
C VAL A 495 9.23 1.47 -21.44
N PHE A 496 10.55 1.45 -21.36
CA PHE A 496 11.34 1.29 -20.15
C PHE A 496 12.07 2.59 -19.85
N ASN A 497 11.65 3.29 -18.78
CA ASN A 497 12.19 4.61 -18.45
C ASN A 497 12.46 4.74 -16.95
N THR A 498 13.66 4.39 -16.52
CA THR A 498 14.12 4.68 -15.15
C THR A 498 14.82 6.04 -15.11
N THR A 499 14.53 6.82 -14.08
CA THR A 499 15.06 8.18 -13.91
C THR A 499 15.63 8.37 -12.52
N GLU A 500 16.64 9.19 -12.40
CA GLU A 500 17.23 9.59 -11.12
C GLU A 500 17.42 11.11 -11.08
N GLY A 501 16.96 11.68 -9.96
CA GLY A 501 17.03 13.12 -9.71
C GLY A 501 15.92 13.94 -10.37
N PRO A 502 15.68 15.16 -9.86
CA PRO A 502 14.56 16.01 -10.27
C PRO A 502 14.60 16.40 -11.74
N GLN A 503 15.80 16.68 -12.28
CA GLN A 503 15.97 17.11 -13.67
C GLN A 503 15.60 15.99 -14.65
N ALA A 504 16.11 14.77 -14.45
CA ALA A 504 15.81 13.63 -15.32
C ALA A 504 14.32 13.26 -15.25
N LEU A 505 13.71 13.40 -14.06
CA LEU A 505 12.29 13.20 -13.85
C LEU A 505 11.46 14.23 -14.64
N ALA A 506 11.83 15.51 -14.56
CA ALA A 506 11.16 16.59 -15.30
C ALA A 506 11.31 16.41 -16.82
N ASP A 507 12.52 16.11 -17.30
CA ASP A 507 12.85 15.91 -18.72
C ASP A 507 12.05 14.77 -19.36
N SER A 508 11.73 13.72 -18.61
CA SER A 508 10.97 12.56 -19.09
C SER A 508 9.46 12.63 -18.86
N ARG A 509 8.94 13.70 -18.24
CA ARG A 509 7.51 13.87 -17.97
C ARG A 509 6.65 13.84 -19.23
N SER A 510 7.07 14.53 -20.29
CA SER A 510 6.35 14.57 -21.56
C SER A 510 6.29 13.20 -22.24
N LEU A 511 7.35 12.40 -22.11
CA LEU A 511 7.41 11.01 -22.59
C LEU A 511 6.38 10.14 -21.87
N ARG A 512 6.37 10.16 -20.52
CA ARG A 512 5.41 9.39 -19.72
C ARG A 512 3.97 9.80 -20.02
N ARG A 513 3.72 11.10 -20.17
CA ARG A 513 2.40 11.61 -20.56
C ARG A 513 1.99 11.12 -21.95
N ALA A 514 2.89 11.13 -22.93
CA ALA A 514 2.61 10.60 -24.25
C ALA A 514 2.31 9.10 -24.21
N ALA A 515 3.09 8.31 -23.48
CA ALA A 515 2.84 6.89 -23.28
C ALA A 515 1.45 6.62 -22.69
N LEU A 516 1.06 7.37 -21.64
CA LEU A 516 -0.27 7.27 -21.02
C LEU A 516 -1.39 7.60 -22.03
N LEU A 517 -1.29 8.70 -22.76
CA LEU A 517 -2.31 9.16 -23.71
C LEU A 517 -2.49 8.19 -24.89
N HIS A 518 -1.40 7.62 -25.38
CA HIS A 518 -1.41 6.64 -26.47
C HIS A 518 -1.56 5.20 -26.01
N LYS A 519 -1.77 4.98 -24.68
CA LYS A 519 -1.94 3.65 -24.06
C LYS A 519 -0.77 2.71 -24.37
N VAL A 520 0.42 3.24 -24.43
CA VAL A 520 1.66 2.47 -24.55
C VAL A 520 2.10 2.05 -23.15
N PRO A 521 2.27 0.75 -22.88
CA PRO A 521 2.79 0.26 -21.60
C PRO A 521 4.13 0.90 -21.26
N TYR A 522 4.28 1.35 -20.03
CA TYR A 522 5.53 1.95 -19.56
C TYR A 522 5.87 1.45 -18.16
N TYR A 523 7.15 1.23 -17.94
CA TYR A 523 7.69 0.77 -16.66
C TYR A 523 8.77 1.74 -16.21
N THR A 524 8.63 2.23 -14.98
CA THR A 524 9.50 3.27 -14.41
C THR A 524 10.53 2.71 -13.43
N THR A 525 10.48 1.41 -13.16
CA THR A 525 11.43 0.67 -12.33
C THR A 525 12.16 -0.39 -13.15
N LEU A 526 13.37 -0.74 -12.71
CA LEU A 526 14.15 -1.78 -13.36
C LEU A 526 13.48 -3.15 -13.22
N SER A 527 13.06 -3.50 -12.02
CA SER A 527 12.42 -4.77 -11.72
C SER A 527 11.09 -4.96 -12.44
N GLY A 528 10.26 -3.90 -12.52
CA GLY A 528 9.04 -3.90 -13.34
C GLY A 528 9.32 -4.10 -14.83
N ALA A 529 10.37 -3.46 -15.36
CA ALA A 529 10.78 -3.64 -16.76
C ALA A 529 11.28 -5.06 -17.05
N VAL A 530 12.02 -5.67 -16.13
CA VAL A 530 12.48 -7.08 -16.23
C VAL A 530 11.29 -8.04 -16.17
N ALA A 531 10.38 -7.85 -15.22
CA ALA A 531 9.17 -8.66 -15.09
C ALA A 531 8.29 -8.55 -16.36
N ALA A 532 8.18 -7.35 -16.93
CA ALA A 532 7.45 -7.14 -18.18
C ALA A 532 8.06 -7.89 -19.37
N ALA A 533 9.39 -7.87 -19.52
CA ALA A 533 10.06 -8.62 -20.58
C ALA A 533 9.86 -10.14 -20.45
N GLN A 534 9.92 -10.66 -19.23
CA GLN A 534 9.66 -12.06 -18.90
C GLN A 534 8.19 -12.42 -19.15
N GLY A 535 7.26 -11.56 -18.74
CA GLY A 535 5.82 -11.72 -18.98
C GLY A 535 5.48 -11.71 -20.48
N ILE A 536 6.11 -10.84 -21.28
CA ILE A 536 5.95 -10.85 -22.74
C ILE A 536 6.44 -12.16 -23.35
N ARG A 537 7.59 -12.68 -22.91
CA ARG A 537 8.08 -13.99 -23.35
C ARG A 537 7.07 -15.09 -23.06
N ALA A 538 6.53 -15.12 -21.87
CA ALA A 538 5.54 -16.11 -21.46
C ALA A 538 4.25 -15.97 -22.28
N TYR A 539 3.80 -14.74 -22.52
CA TYR A 539 2.61 -14.45 -23.33
C TYR A 539 2.76 -14.84 -24.81
N LEU A 540 3.97 -14.74 -25.36
CA LEU A 540 4.26 -15.20 -26.74
C LEU A 540 4.42 -16.73 -26.83
N GLY A 541 4.78 -17.38 -25.74
CA GLY A 541 5.01 -18.84 -25.66
C GLY A 541 3.75 -19.69 -25.63
N GLY A 542 2.58 -19.09 -25.43
CA GLY A 542 1.30 -19.80 -25.40
C GLY A 542 0.11 -18.88 -25.16
N ASP A 543 -1.10 -19.41 -25.35
CA ASP A 543 -2.32 -18.65 -25.02
C ASP A 543 -2.50 -18.61 -23.49
N LEU A 544 -2.85 -17.41 -22.99
CA LEU A 544 -3.18 -17.25 -21.58
C LEU A 544 -4.55 -17.89 -21.31
N GLU A 545 -4.58 -18.94 -20.51
CA GLU A 545 -5.85 -19.49 -20.03
C GLU A 545 -6.53 -18.46 -19.11
N VAL A 546 -7.73 -18.06 -19.45
CA VAL A 546 -8.63 -17.29 -18.58
C VAL A 546 -9.65 -18.24 -17.99
N ARG A 547 -9.66 -18.38 -16.67
CA ARG A 547 -10.66 -19.18 -15.96
C ARG A 547 -11.64 -18.29 -15.22
#